data_83976e31ad305fb9d835b003b27e7d5b
#
_entry.id   83976e31ad305fb9d835b003b27e7d5b
#
_cell.length_a   1.000
_cell.length_b   1.000
_cell.length_c   1.000
_cell.angle_alpha   90.00
_cell.angle_beta   90.00
_cell.angle_gamma   90.00
#
_symmetry.space_group_name_H-M   'P 1'
#
loop_
_entity.id
_entity.type
_entity.pdbx_description
1 polymer ?
#
loop_
_entity_poly.entity_id
_entity_poly.type
_entity_poly.pdbx_seq_one_letter_code
_entity_poly.pdbx_strand_id
1 'polypeptide(L)'
;MHDEDRVATKLLTTAGANRTETSARQPLHHSILFIVLIALLLRLAVITVGHTYRITPRRDHFQYGWEMGRLARSIAEGQGFSSPTDLPTGPSAWAPPLYPYILASVFKLFGVYSALSAWVILAFNSVFAALTCLTLYRIAERIYGISVARAAAWTWAVFPYAIYWPVRVVWETSLTTFLLSLALLRTLRMADEPPHPRTWILFGLLWGIIALTNTAVISMLPFCLLWLLYRLPRKRQQFVGAALCMLTLVLVMSPWLVRNYLVFDKFILVRDNLPLEMYEANNDQSEGLWTRNEHPGNNPEAMRKFQELGELGFMAEKGQQVRQFVRENPGRFLRYTVERAVYFWIAPPQATIVAGYDLMISRHTNFLLAAVLAFAGLWLTIRNRKHGTFLLACFLLIYPLPYYLVMPFVRYKHPIEPEMIMLIVYLFWEARRIQVHWPSWKMSTRFVFFI
;
A
#
# COMPACT_ATOMS: atom_id res chain seq x y z
N MET A 1 -67.85 -0.40 -35.40
CA MET A 1 -67.53 -1.49 -34.52
C MET A 1 -66.50 -2.43 -35.17
N HIS A 2 -65.49 -1.88 -35.91
CA HIS A 2 -64.50 -2.70 -36.64
C HIS A 2 -63.04 -2.12 -36.57
N ASP A 3 -62.84 -0.97 -35.89
CA ASP A 3 -61.57 -0.32 -35.88
C ASP A 3 -60.87 -0.41 -34.49
N GLU A 4 -61.60 -0.61 -33.40
CA GLU A 4 -61.08 -0.75 -32.06
C GLU A 4 -60.36 -2.10 -31.80
N ASP A 5 -60.87 -3.19 -32.46
CA ASP A 5 -60.23 -4.52 -32.32
C ASP A 5 -58.84 -4.63 -33.01
N ARG A 6 -58.62 -3.82 -34.06
CA ARG A 6 -57.31 -3.80 -34.74
C ARG A 6 -56.22 -3.05 -33.97
N VAL A 7 -56.61 -2.07 -33.15
CA VAL A 7 -55.64 -1.32 -32.30
C VAL A 7 -55.27 -2.15 -31.09
N ALA A 8 -56.23 -2.86 -30.48
CA ALA A 8 -55.96 -3.75 -29.34
C ALA A 8 -55.05 -4.94 -29.71
N THR A 9 -55.22 -5.54 -30.89
CA THR A 9 -54.39 -6.66 -31.37
C THR A 9 -52.96 -6.20 -31.72
N LYS A 10 -52.77 -4.95 -32.20
CA LYS A 10 -51.46 -4.38 -32.47
C LYS A 10 -50.68 -4.01 -31.19
N LEU A 11 -51.39 -3.59 -30.13
CA LEU A 11 -50.77 -3.30 -28.82
C LEU A 11 -50.37 -4.56 -28.06
N LEU A 12 -51.09 -5.67 -28.22
CA LEU A 12 -50.74 -6.96 -27.60
C LEU A 12 -49.61 -7.69 -28.33
N THR A 13 -49.44 -7.49 -29.64
CA THR A 13 -48.29 -8.05 -30.40
C THR A 13 -47.00 -7.26 -30.17
N THR A 14 -47.05 -5.97 -29.90
CA THR A 14 -45.85 -5.16 -29.54
C THR A 14 -45.41 -5.33 -28.07
N ALA A 15 -46.32 -5.70 -27.16
CA ALA A 15 -45.99 -5.98 -25.76
C ALA A 15 -45.38 -7.38 -25.54
N GLY A 16 -45.58 -8.31 -26.47
CA GLY A 16 -45.02 -9.68 -26.43
C GLY A 16 -43.62 -9.80 -27.04
N ALA A 17 -43.20 -8.85 -27.87
CA ALA A 17 -41.91 -8.92 -28.59
C ALA A 17 -40.73 -8.34 -27.82
N ASN A 18 -40.93 -7.73 -26.63
CA ASN A 18 -39.87 -7.07 -25.84
C ASN A 18 -39.47 -7.84 -24.56
N ARG A 19 -39.75 -9.14 -24.47
CA ARG A 19 -39.36 -9.96 -23.30
C ARG A 19 -38.52 -11.19 -23.61
N THR A 20 -37.69 -11.12 -24.64
CA THR A 20 -36.58 -12.06 -24.80
C THR A 20 -35.30 -11.29 -25.18
N GLU A 21 -34.94 -10.26 -24.42
CA GLU A 21 -33.54 -9.97 -24.28
C GLU A 21 -32.92 -11.16 -23.51
N THR A 22 -32.44 -12.12 -24.27
CA THR A 22 -31.47 -13.11 -23.80
C THR A 22 -30.41 -12.33 -23.08
N SER A 23 -30.37 -12.45 -21.75
CA SER A 23 -29.25 -12.03 -20.91
C SER A 23 -27.99 -12.71 -21.47
N ALA A 24 -27.37 -12.07 -22.45
CA ALA A 24 -26.09 -12.51 -23.00
C ALA A 24 -25.16 -12.65 -21.80
N ARG A 25 -24.84 -13.88 -21.40
CA ARG A 25 -23.91 -14.17 -20.31
C ARG A 25 -22.64 -13.37 -20.59
N GLN A 26 -22.37 -12.38 -19.75
CA GLN A 26 -21.15 -11.59 -19.90
C GLN A 26 -19.96 -12.54 -19.93
N PRO A 27 -18.99 -12.35 -20.84
CA PRO A 27 -17.82 -13.19 -20.92
C PRO A 27 -17.13 -13.29 -19.55
N LEU A 28 -16.69 -14.48 -19.15
CA LEU A 28 -16.11 -14.75 -17.82
C LEU A 28 -14.99 -13.78 -17.45
N HIS A 29 -14.15 -13.36 -18.42
CA HIS A 29 -13.06 -12.41 -18.21
C HIS A 29 -13.54 -10.99 -17.88
N HIS A 30 -14.83 -10.70 -17.97
CA HIS A 30 -15.44 -9.46 -17.50
C HIS A 30 -15.85 -9.52 -16.01
N SER A 31 -15.89 -10.72 -15.41
CA SER A 31 -16.22 -10.89 -14.00
C SER A 31 -15.04 -10.49 -13.11
N ILE A 32 -15.29 -9.61 -12.14
CA ILE A 32 -14.28 -9.24 -11.16
C ILE A 32 -13.82 -10.43 -10.30
N LEU A 33 -14.72 -11.35 -9.98
CA LEU A 33 -14.39 -12.56 -9.23
C LEU A 33 -13.42 -13.46 -10.01
N PHE A 34 -13.59 -13.55 -11.32
CA PHE A 34 -12.68 -14.27 -12.20
C PHE A 34 -11.28 -13.61 -12.20
N ILE A 35 -11.20 -12.26 -12.26
CA ILE A 35 -9.93 -11.53 -12.20
C ILE A 35 -9.23 -11.80 -10.86
N VAL A 36 -9.96 -11.73 -9.74
CA VAL A 36 -9.41 -12.02 -8.40
C VAL A 36 -8.91 -13.46 -8.31
N LEU A 37 -9.67 -14.41 -8.84
CA LEU A 37 -9.27 -15.83 -8.85
C LEU A 37 -7.99 -16.04 -9.66
N ILE A 38 -7.90 -15.50 -10.86
CA ILE A 38 -6.68 -15.59 -11.70
C ILE A 38 -5.50 -14.90 -11.01
N ALA A 39 -5.71 -13.72 -10.42
CA ALA A 39 -4.68 -13.02 -9.66
C ALA A 39 -4.13 -13.87 -8.50
N LEU A 40 -5.02 -14.58 -7.77
CA LEU A 40 -4.61 -15.46 -6.68
C LEU A 40 -3.89 -16.71 -7.21
N LEU A 41 -4.47 -17.40 -8.18
CA LEU A 41 -3.88 -18.62 -8.75
C LEU A 41 -2.49 -18.37 -9.34
N LEU A 42 -2.30 -17.25 -10.04
CA LEU A 42 -1.01 -16.87 -10.58
C LEU A 42 0.04 -16.71 -9.46
N ARG A 43 -0.31 -16.06 -8.36
CA ARG A 43 0.58 -15.87 -7.22
C ARG A 43 0.90 -17.17 -6.51
N LEU A 44 -0.10 -18.02 -6.28
CA LEU A 44 0.10 -19.35 -5.69
C LEU A 44 0.97 -20.25 -6.58
N ALA A 45 0.78 -20.16 -7.90
CA ALA A 45 1.65 -20.87 -8.85
C ALA A 45 3.10 -20.39 -8.76
N VAL A 46 3.33 -19.05 -8.70
CA VAL A 46 4.69 -18.48 -8.52
C VAL A 46 5.31 -18.95 -7.19
N ILE A 47 4.57 -18.96 -6.09
CA ILE A 47 5.07 -19.44 -4.79
C ILE A 47 5.46 -20.90 -4.90
N THR A 48 4.60 -21.75 -5.45
CA THR A 48 4.75 -23.22 -5.44
C THR A 48 5.77 -23.68 -6.47
N VAL A 49 5.63 -23.26 -7.73
CA VAL A 49 6.52 -23.68 -8.83
C VAL A 49 7.86 -22.95 -8.77
N GLY A 50 7.84 -21.67 -8.40
CA GLY A 50 9.07 -20.87 -8.24
C GLY A 50 9.80 -21.13 -6.92
N HIS A 51 9.26 -21.98 -6.05
CA HIS A 51 9.83 -22.34 -4.74
C HIS A 51 10.22 -21.12 -3.87
N THR A 52 9.50 -20.01 -3.99
CA THR A 52 9.84 -18.76 -3.28
C THR A 52 9.69 -18.88 -1.77
N TYR A 53 8.94 -19.87 -1.28
CA TYR A 53 8.79 -20.22 0.13
C TYR A 53 10.04 -20.83 0.75
N ARG A 54 11.04 -21.25 -0.06
CA ARG A 54 12.33 -21.74 0.44
C ARG A 54 13.23 -20.57 0.83
N ILE A 55 12.91 -19.93 1.96
CA ILE A 55 13.66 -18.78 2.47
C ILE A 55 14.98 -19.29 3.07
N THR A 56 16.08 -18.69 2.65
CA THR A 56 17.41 -19.06 3.13
C THR A 56 17.57 -18.65 4.60
N PRO A 57 18.08 -19.55 5.48
CA PRO A 57 18.21 -19.28 6.93
C PRO A 57 19.40 -18.38 7.30
N ARG A 58 19.86 -17.53 6.39
CA ARG A 58 21.00 -16.63 6.65
C ARG A 58 20.65 -15.61 7.73
N ARG A 59 21.63 -15.25 8.56
CA ARG A 59 21.51 -14.26 9.63
C ARG A 59 20.33 -14.53 10.57
N ASP A 60 20.28 -15.72 11.12
CA ASP A 60 19.20 -16.13 12.02
C ASP A 60 17.81 -15.85 11.42
N HIS A 61 17.59 -16.33 10.20
CA HIS A 61 16.30 -16.18 9.47
C HIS A 61 15.83 -14.74 9.28
N PHE A 62 16.74 -13.76 9.28
CA PHE A 62 16.38 -12.34 9.15
C PHE A 62 15.46 -12.05 7.95
N GLN A 63 15.66 -12.74 6.81
CA GLN A 63 14.82 -12.58 5.62
C GLN A 63 13.39 -13.13 5.78
N TYR A 64 13.12 -13.85 6.86
CA TYR A 64 11.79 -14.37 7.18
C TYR A 64 10.95 -13.34 7.96
N GLY A 65 10.81 -12.14 7.45
CA GLY A 65 10.02 -11.06 8.04
C GLY A 65 10.82 -10.06 8.86
N TRP A 66 12.14 -10.10 8.78
CA TRP A 66 13.05 -9.20 9.51
C TRP A 66 12.70 -9.17 11.00
N GLU A 67 12.62 -7.98 11.59
CA GLU A 67 12.25 -7.80 13.00
C GLU A 67 10.87 -8.40 13.32
N MET A 68 9.91 -8.30 12.41
CA MET A 68 8.57 -8.87 12.60
C MET A 68 8.59 -10.39 12.70
N GLY A 69 9.45 -11.06 11.93
CA GLY A 69 9.63 -12.51 12.00
C GLY A 69 10.25 -12.97 13.32
N ARG A 70 11.19 -12.19 13.86
CA ARG A 70 11.81 -12.47 15.16
C ARG A 70 10.85 -12.21 16.33
N LEU A 71 10.08 -11.12 16.29
CA LEU A 71 8.99 -10.87 17.22
C LEU A 71 7.96 -12.01 17.18
N ALA A 72 7.62 -12.48 15.98
CA ALA A 72 6.69 -13.59 15.81
C ALA A 72 7.24 -14.91 16.38
N ARG A 73 8.54 -15.19 16.25
CA ARG A 73 9.22 -16.32 16.90
C ARG A 73 9.07 -16.22 18.41
N SER A 74 9.44 -15.09 19.00
CA SER A 74 9.34 -14.87 20.44
C SER A 74 7.91 -15.08 20.97
N ILE A 75 6.90 -14.60 20.25
CA ILE A 75 5.49 -14.81 20.58
C ILE A 75 5.13 -16.31 20.50
N ALA A 76 5.55 -17.00 19.43
CA ALA A 76 5.24 -18.41 19.21
C ALA A 76 5.89 -19.31 20.27
N GLU A 77 7.07 -18.96 20.75
CA GLU A 77 7.83 -19.63 21.80
C GLU A 77 7.39 -19.25 23.24
N GLY A 78 6.38 -18.37 23.38
CA GLY A 78 5.82 -17.99 24.68
C GLY A 78 6.57 -16.86 25.41
N GLN A 79 7.55 -16.23 24.76
CA GLN A 79 8.33 -15.11 25.31
C GLN A 79 7.61 -13.75 25.18
N GLY A 80 6.40 -13.75 24.58
CA GLY A 80 5.62 -12.54 24.32
C GLY A 80 6.19 -11.71 23.16
N PHE A 81 5.71 -10.46 23.05
CA PHE A 81 6.17 -9.53 22.01
C PHE A 81 7.52 -8.94 22.43
N SER A 82 8.61 -9.59 22.03
CA SER A 82 9.96 -9.32 22.51
C SER A 82 11.01 -9.66 21.47
N SER A 83 12.23 -9.14 21.67
CA SER A 83 13.46 -9.51 20.93
C SER A 83 13.33 -9.35 19.41
N PRO A 84 13.29 -8.10 18.88
CA PRO A 84 13.21 -7.83 17.43
C PRO A 84 14.52 -8.14 16.69
N THR A 85 15.59 -8.41 17.43
CA THR A 85 16.93 -8.73 16.92
C THR A 85 17.23 -10.23 17.02
N ASP A 86 18.42 -10.65 16.66
CA ASP A 86 18.91 -12.03 16.78
C ASP A 86 19.27 -12.42 18.22
N LEU A 87 19.51 -11.43 19.09
CA LEU A 87 19.80 -11.65 20.51
C LEU A 87 18.55 -11.37 21.37
N PRO A 88 18.45 -12.00 22.54
CA PRO A 88 17.40 -11.67 23.50
C PRO A 88 17.57 -10.23 24.01
N THR A 89 16.57 -9.40 23.78
CA THR A 89 16.60 -7.98 24.19
C THR A 89 15.38 -7.58 25.04
N GLY A 90 14.57 -8.56 25.44
CA GLY A 90 13.39 -8.33 26.28
C GLY A 90 12.19 -7.77 25.52
N PRO A 91 11.19 -7.26 26.26
CA PRO A 91 9.96 -6.72 25.67
C PRO A 91 10.24 -5.61 24.66
N SER A 92 9.42 -5.53 23.63
CA SER A 92 9.61 -4.61 22.51
C SER A 92 8.33 -3.88 22.13
N ALA A 93 8.46 -2.67 21.60
CA ALA A 93 7.45 -1.90 20.86
C ALA A 93 7.97 -1.50 19.47
N TRP A 94 8.94 -2.22 18.94
CA TRP A 94 9.65 -1.92 17.68
C TRP A 94 8.73 -1.83 16.47
N ALA A 95 7.75 -2.72 16.38
CA ALA A 95 6.88 -2.83 15.21
C ALA A 95 5.39 -2.79 15.58
N PRO A 96 4.49 -2.40 14.65
CA PRO A 96 3.06 -2.55 14.84
C PRO A 96 2.68 -4.01 15.07
N PRO A 97 1.73 -4.33 15.99
CA PRO A 97 1.58 -5.69 16.49
C PRO A 97 0.86 -6.66 15.56
N LEU A 98 -0.03 -6.18 14.69
CA LEU A 98 -0.97 -7.07 13.99
C LEU A 98 -0.25 -8.12 13.15
N TYR A 99 0.72 -7.70 12.34
CA TYR A 99 1.40 -8.63 11.44
C TYR A 99 2.31 -9.62 12.18
N PRO A 100 3.12 -9.23 13.20
CA PRO A 100 3.83 -10.19 14.04
C PRO A 100 2.93 -11.25 14.70
N TYR A 101 1.74 -10.89 15.19
CA TYR A 101 0.79 -11.86 15.75
C TYR A 101 0.21 -12.81 14.70
N ILE A 102 -0.02 -12.34 13.47
CA ILE A 102 -0.42 -13.20 12.34
C ILE A 102 0.71 -14.20 12.04
N LEU A 103 1.95 -13.75 11.93
CA LEU A 103 3.10 -14.61 11.72
C LEU A 103 3.25 -15.64 12.85
N ALA A 104 3.14 -15.20 14.10
CA ALA A 104 3.25 -16.07 15.28
C ALA A 104 2.17 -17.16 15.28
N SER A 105 0.95 -16.85 14.86
CA SER A 105 -0.13 -17.82 14.72
C SER A 105 0.21 -18.91 13.68
N VAL A 106 0.79 -18.49 12.55
CA VAL A 106 1.27 -19.41 11.51
C VAL A 106 2.44 -20.25 12.02
N PHE A 107 3.38 -19.66 12.75
CA PHE A 107 4.52 -20.37 13.35
C PHE A 107 4.08 -21.43 14.36
N LYS A 108 3.07 -21.13 15.19
CA LYS A 108 2.49 -22.08 16.13
C LYS A 108 1.85 -23.29 15.46
N LEU A 109 1.19 -23.07 14.31
CA LEU A 109 0.45 -24.12 13.60
C LEU A 109 1.36 -24.96 12.69
N PHE A 110 2.35 -24.35 12.05
CA PHE A 110 3.12 -24.97 10.97
C PHE A 110 4.64 -25.02 11.24
N GLY A 111 5.08 -24.58 12.41
CA GLY A 111 6.48 -24.56 12.84
C GLY A 111 7.20 -23.25 12.56
N VAL A 112 8.06 -22.84 13.50
CA VAL A 112 8.86 -21.62 13.41
C VAL A 112 9.85 -21.75 12.26
N TYR A 113 9.83 -20.76 11.37
CA TYR A 113 10.68 -20.69 10.18
C TYR A 113 10.63 -21.90 9.24
N SER A 114 9.59 -22.72 9.32
CA SER A 114 9.41 -23.86 8.43
C SER A 114 9.08 -23.43 7.00
N ALA A 115 9.37 -24.29 6.01
CA ALA A 115 9.00 -24.06 4.63
C ALA A 115 7.46 -23.96 4.45
N LEU A 116 6.69 -24.71 5.26
CA LEU A 116 5.23 -24.67 5.22
C LEU A 116 4.72 -23.34 5.78
N SER A 117 5.29 -22.84 6.88
CA SER A 117 4.97 -21.51 7.41
C SER A 117 5.26 -20.42 6.38
N ALA A 118 6.40 -20.47 5.67
CA ALA A 118 6.72 -19.53 4.61
C ALA A 118 5.67 -19.57 3.49
N TRP A 119 5.30 -20.77 3.03
CA TRP A 119 4.29 -20.95 1.99
C TRP A 119 2.93 -20.36 2.42
N VAL A 120 2.48 -20.67 3.63
CA VAL A 120 1.20 -20.17 4.18
C VAL A 120 1.21 -18.64 4.29
N ILE A 121 2.30 -18.04 4.77
CA ILE A 121 2.40 -16.58 4.92
C ILE A 121 2.41 -15.89 3.55
N LEU A 122 3.17 -16.40 2.58
CA LEU A 122 3.19 -15.84 1.23
C LEU A 122 1.83 -16.03 0.53
N ALA A 123 1.13 -17.16 0.77
CA ALA A 123 -0.23 -17.36 0.30
C ALA A 123 -1.21 -16.35 0.93
N PHE A 124 -1.12 -16.11 2.24
CA PHE A 124 -1.88 -15.09 2.95
C PHE A 124 -1.67 -13.70 2.35
N ASN A 125 -0.41 -13.28 2.13
CA ASN A 125 -0.10 -12.01 1.46
C ASN A 125 -0.69 -11.96 0.05
N SER A 126 -0.68 -13.08 -0.67
CA SER A 126 -1.24 -13.21 -2.02
C SER A 126 -2.75 -13.07 -2.07
N VAL A 127 -3.47 -13.52 -1.02
CA VAL A 127 -4.91 -13.30 -0.88
C VAL A 127 -5.21 -11.80 -0.82
N PHE A 128 -4.50 -11.01 -0.02
CA PHE A 128 -4.72 -9.57 0.07
C PHE A 128 -4.33 -8.84 -1.21
N ALA A 129 -3.23 -9.24 -1.87
CA ALA A 129 -2.86 -8.70 -3.17
C ALA A 129 -3.92 -9.00 -4.26
N ALA A 130 -4.56 -10.17 -4.22
CA ALA A 130 -5.66 -10.51 -5.12
C ALA A 130 -6.95 -9.74 -4.76
N LEU A 131 -7.27 -9.59 -3.47
CA LEU A 131 -8.41 -8.78 -3.02
C LEU A 131 -8.26 -7.30 -3.37
N THR A 132 -7.03 -6.81 -3.53
CA THR A 132 -6.76 -5.45 -4.03
C THR A 132 -7.29 -5.26 -5.45
N CYS A 133 -7.36 -6.30 -6.31
CA CYS A 133 -8.06 -6.22 -7.60
C CYS A 133 -9.52 -5.79 -7.43
N LEU A 134 -10.20 -6.31 -6.40
CA LEU A 134 -11.61 -5.99 -6.14
C LEU A 134 -11.78 -4.54 -5.68
N THR A 135 -10.96 -4.06 -4.73
CA THR A 135 -11.04 -2.69 -4.24
C THR A 135 -10.70 -1.70 -5.36
N LEU A 136 -9.63 -1.95 -6.10
CA LEU A 136 -9.20 -1.16 -7.23
C LEU A 136 -10.29 -1.09 -8.34
N TYR A 137 -10.88 -2.24 -8.69
CA TYR A 137 -11.99 -2.29 -9.64
C TYR A 137 -13.15 -1.39 -9.19
N ARG A 138 -13.56 -1.50 -7.92
CA ARG A 138 -14.70 -0.74 -7.38
C ARG A 138 -14.42 0.76 -7.28
N ILE A 139 -13.16 1.15 -6.99
CA ILE A 139 -12.73 2.55 -7.00
C ILE A 139 -12.76 3.10 -8.43
N ALA A 140 -12.13 2.38 -9.37
CA ALA A 140 -12.07 2.79 -10.77
C ALA A 140 -13.44 2.84 -11.43
N GLU A 141 -14.35 1.91 -11.12
CA GLU A 141 -15.72 1.89 -11.60
C GLU A 141 -16.47 3.17 -11.20
N ARG A 142 -16.32 3.61 -9.95
CA ARG A 142 -16.96 4.84 -9.43
C ARG A 142 -16.41 6.11 -10.07
N ILE A 143 -15.12 6.17 -10.33
CA ILE A 143 -14.45 7.39 -10.79
C ILE A 143 -14.43 7.48 -12.32
N TYR A 144 -14.15 6.37 -13.01
CA TYR A 144 -13.86 6.33 -14.45
C TYR A 144 -14.78 5.44 -15.27
N GLY A 145 -15.60 4.60 -14.61
CA GLY A 145 -16.49 3.66 -15.26
C GLY A 145 -15.90 2.28 -15.49
N ILE A 146 -16.77 1.34 -15.92
CA ILE A 146 -16.51 -0.10 -15.92
C ILE A 146 -15.34 -0.54 -16.81
N SER A 147 -15.10 0.15 -17.92
CA SER A 147 -14.03 -0.21 -18.85
C SER A 147 -12.64 0.04 -18.26
N VAL A 148 -12.45 1.21 -17.64
CA VAL A 148 -11.20 1.54 -16.92
C VAL A 148 -11.05 0.62 -15.71
N ALA A 149 -12.14 0.32 -15.00
CA ALA A 149 -12.14 -0.58 -13.85
C ALA A 149 -11.62 -1.98 -14.20
N ARG A 150 -12.12 -2.58 -15.28
CA ARG A 150 -11.66 -3.89 -15.78
C ARG A 150 -10.19 -3.86 -16.16
N ALA A 151 -9.78 -2.85 -16.95
CA ALA A 151 -8.40 -2.71 -17.38
C ALA A 151 -7.45 -2.52 -16.20
N ALA A 152 -7.78 -1.68 -15.21
CA ALA A 152 -6.98 -1.47 -14.02
C ALA A 152 -6.85 -2.75 -13.16
N ALA A 153 -7.96 -3.47 -12.95
CA ALA A 153 -7.96 -4.72 -12.20
C ALA A 153 -7.13 -5.81 -12.88
N TRP A 154 -7.22 -5.98 -14.21
CA TRP A 154 -6.37 -6.90 -14.97
C TRP A 154 -4.91 -6.49 -14.92
N THR A 155 -4.61 -5.19 -15.08
CA THR A 155 -3.24 -4.69 -14.97
C THR A 155 -2.64 -5.05 -13.62
N TRP A 156 -3.34 -4.77 -12.51
CA TRP A 156 -2.89 -5.15 -11.16
C TRP A 156 -2.71 -6.66 -10.98
N ALA A 157 -3.62 -7.46 -11.55
CA ALA A 157 -3.58 -8.92 -11.45
C ALA A 157 -2.29 -9.51 -11.99
N VAL A 158 -1.79 -8.97 -13.13
CA VAL A 158 -0.62 -9.51 -13.85
C VAL A 158 0.63 -8.63 -13.74
N PHE A 159 0.57 -7.46 -13.12
CA PHE A 159 1.69 -6.54 -13.03
C PHE A 159 2.84 -7.15 -12.20
N PRO A 160 4.07 -7.25 -12.75
CA PRO A 160 5.16 -7.97 -12.09
C PRO A 160 5.48 -7.49 -10.68
N TYR A 161 5.47 -6.18 -10.42
CA TYR A 161 5.70 -5.63 -9.08
C TYR A 161 4.57 -5.96 -8.09
N ALA A 162 3.31 -5.99 -8.55
CA ALA A 162 2.17 -6.40 -7.74
C ALA A 162 2.20 -7.91 -7.41
N ILE A 163 2.91 -8.70 -8.22
CA ILE A 163 3.15 -10.13 -7.96
C ILE A 163 4.36 -10.31 -7.05
N TYR A 164 5.43 -9.55 -7.24
CA TYR A 164 6.70 -9.72 -6.54
C TYR A 164 6.56 -9.68 -5.00
N TRP A 165 5.90 -8.64 -4.48
CA TRP A 165 5.81 -8.43 -3.02
C TRP A 165 5.14 -9.58 -2.28
N PRO A 166 3.91 -10.02 -2.62
CA PRO A 166 3.22 -11.07 -1.88
C PRO A 166 3.89 -12.43 -2.00
N VAL A 167 4.61 -12.72 -3.09
CA VAL A 167 5.17 -14.06 -3.34
C VAL A 167 6.62 -14.22 -2.89
N ARG A 168 7.30 -13.13 -2.52
CA ARG A 168 8.73 -13.17 -2.17
C ARG A 168 9.08 -12.57 -0.81
N VAL A 169 8.24 -11.69 -0.29
CA VAL A 169 8.58 -10.87 0.88
C VAL A 169 7.59 -11.13 2.00
N VAL A 170 8.08 -11.67 3.10
CA VAL A 170 7.31 -11.80 4.34
C VAL A 170 7.27 -10.44 5.03
N TRP A 171 6.26 -9.64 4.70
CA TRP A 171 6.06 -8.29 5.24
C TRP A 171 4.59 -7.90 5.13
N GLU A 172 4.13 -6.94 5.94
CA GLU A 172 2.74 -6.46 5.96
C GLU A 172 2.33 -5.66 4.70
N THR A 173 3.24 -5.45 3.77
CA THR A 173 3.04 -4.56 2.61
C THR A 173 1.78 -4.86 1.81
N SER A 174 1.51 -6.13 1.49
CA SER A 174 0.32 -6.52 0.73
C SER A 174 -0.98 -6.33 1.52
N LEU A 175 -0.96 -6.60 2.83
CA LEU A 175 -2.08 -6.33 3.73
C LEU A 175 -2.34 -4.82 3.82
N THR A 176 -1.29 -4.02 3.99
CA THR A 176 -1.37 -2.55 4.03
C THR A 176 -1.95 -1.99 2.73
N THR A 177 -1.51 -2.48 1.58
CA THR A 177 -2.02 -2.09 0.25
C THR A 177 -3.52 -2.33 0.13
N PHE A 178 -3.98 -3.51 0.51
CA PHE A 178 -5.40 -3.84 0.50
C PHE A 178 -6.20 -2.96 1.46
N LEU A 179 -5.74 -2.80 2.70
CA LEU A 179 -6.43 -2.03 3.73
C LEU A 179 -6.53 -0.54 3.34
N LEU A 180 -5.47 0.04 2.79
CA LEU A 180 -5.45 1.44 2.34
C LEU A 180 -6.40 1.64 1.15
N SER A 181 -6.35 0.76 0.16
CA SER A 181 -7.27 0.79 -0.99
C SER A 181 -8.74 0.56 -0.54
N LEU A 182 -8.97 -0.30 0.45
CA LEU A 182 -10.30 -0.48 1.07
C LEU A 182 -10.77 0.77 1.80
N ALA A 183 -9.88 1.47 2.53
CA ALA A 183 -10.20 2.72 3.19
C ALA A 183 -10.60 3.82 2.19
N LEU A 184 -9.89 3.93 1.06
CA LEU A 184 -10.27 4.82 -0.03
C LEU A 184 -11.65 4.47 -0.60
N LEU A 185 -11.89 3.19 -0.91
CA LEU A 185 -13.19 2.73 -1.40
C LEU A 185 -14.32 3.04 -0.41
N ARG A 186 -14.10 2.82 0.88
CA ARG A 186 -15.08 3.12 1.92
C ARG A 186 -15.34 4.62 2.03
N THR A 187 -14.31 5.44 1.97
CA THR A 187 -14.44 6.91 1.97
C THR A 187 -15.28 7.39 0.79
N LEU A 188 -15.02 6.89 -0.42
CA LEU A 188 -15.81 7.23 -1.61
C LEU A 188 -17.27 6.82 -1.46
N ARG A 189 -17.53 5.59 -0.98
CA ARG A 189 -18.91 5.10 -0.77
C ARG A 189 -19.67 5.92 0.27
N MET A 190 -19.03 6.27 1.37
CA MET A 190 -19.64 7.08 2.42
C MET A 190 -19.95 8.51 1.96
N ALA A 191 -19.21 9.04 0.98
CA ALA A 191 -19.48 10.35 0.40
C ALA A 191 -20.67 10.36 -0.56
N ASP A 192 -20.98 9.23 -1.18
CA ASP A 192 -22.12 9.11 -2.11
C ASP A 192 -23.46 8.94 -1.36
N GLU A 193 -23.44 8.25 -0.21
CA GLU A 193 -24.63 7.96 0.60
C GLU A 193 -24.40 8.41 2.05
N PRO A 194 -25.33 9.18 2.67
CA PRO A 194 -25.18 9.59 4.05
C PRO A 194 -25.00 8.37 4.97
N PRO A 195 -23.86 8.24 5.67
CA PRO A 195 -23.55 7.04 6.40
C PRO A 195 -24.34 6.94 7.71
N HIS A 196 -24.83 5.76 8.01
CA HIS A 196 -25.39 5.41 9.32
C HIS A 196 -24.28 5.36 10.39
N PRO A 197 -24.58 5.48 11.69
CA PRO A 197 -23.61 5.34 12.78
C PRO A 197 -22.77 4.06 12.70
N ARG A 198 -23.39 2.93 12.32
CA ARG A 198 -22.66 1.65 12.10
C ARG A 198 -21.56 1.76 11.05
N THR A 199 -21.78 2.53 10.00
CA THR A 199 -20.78 2.74 8.93
C THR A 199 -19.56 3.48 9.48
N TRP A 200 -19.77 4.48 10.33
CA TRP A 200 -18.70 5.20 11.00
C TRP A 200 -17.92 4.32 11.98
N ILE A 201 -18.60 3.45 12.73
CA ILE A 201 -17.97 2.47 13.62
C ILE A 201 -17.11 1.50 12.80
N LEU A 202 -17.63 0.93 11.71
CA LEU A 202 -16.88 0.03 10.84
C LEU A 202 -15.70 0.75 10.16
N PHE A 203 -15.84 2.02 9.86
CA PHE A 203 -14.75 2.83 9.33
C PHE A 203 -13.65 3.08 10.39
N GLY A 204 -14.03 3.34 11.64
CA GLY A 204 -13.11 3.44 12.78
C GLY A 204 -12.40 2.12 13.07
N LEU A 205 -13.10 0.98 12.99
CA LEU A 205 -12.52 -0.36 13.11
C LEU A 205 -11.47 -0.60 12.01
N LEU A 206 -11.79 -0.28 10.76
CA LEU A 206 -10.84 -0.39 9.65
C LEU A 206 -9.57 0.44 9.90
N TRP A 207 -9.71 1.69 10.34
CA TRP A 207 -8.56 2.55 10.64
C TRP A 207 -7.78 2.11 11.87
N GLY A 208 -8.43 1.51 12.87
CA GLY A 208 -7.75 0.88 14.01
C GLY A 208 -6.90 -0.32 13.58
N ILE A 209 -7.42 -1.17 12.68
CA ILE A 209 -6.67 -2.28 12.08
C ILE A 209 -5.49 -1.75 11.25
N ILE A 210 -5.68 -0.69 10.46
CA ILE A 210 -4.61 -0.02 9.72
C ILE A 210 -3.53 0.47 10.68
N ALA A 211 -3.90 1.15 11.76
CA ALA A 211 -2.98 1.68 12.75
C ALA A 211 -2.09 0.58 13.38
N LEU A 212 -2.69 -0.57 13.70
CA LEU A 212 -1.99 -1.73 14.26
C LEU A 212 -1.21 -2.54 13.20
N THR A 213 -1.39 -2.23 11.90
CA THR A 213 -0.65 -2.86 10.79
C THR A 213 0.51 -1.99 10.33
N ASN A 214 0.25 -0.70 10.05
CA ASN A 214 1.26 0.25 9.55
C ASN A 214 0.90 1.68 9.96
N THR A 215 1.70 2.25 10.85
CA THR A 215 1.45 3.58 11.45
C THR A 215 1.55 4.74 10.45
N ALA A 216 2.38 4.64 9.41
CA ALA A 216 2.55 5.72 8.44
C ALA A 216 1.25 5.99 7.66
N VAL A 217 0.44 4.96 7.43
CA VAL A 217 -0.83 5.05 6.69
C VAL A 217 -1.87 5.90 7.43
N ILE A 218 -1.78 6.03 8.77
CA ILE A 218 -2.70 6.86 9.57
C ILE A 218 -2.70 8.31 9.09
N SER A 219 -1.59 8.78 8.51
CA SER A 219 -1.49 10.13 7.93
C SER A 219 -2.59 10.44 6.91
N MET A 220 -3.21 9.42 6.32
CA MET A 220 -4.32 9.59 5.37
C MET A 220 -5.70 9.76 6.00
N LEU A 221 -5.87 9.33 7.26
CA LEU A 221 -7.17 9.41 7.95
C LEU A 221 -7.73 10.84 8.02
N PRO A 222 -6.95 11.89 8.41
CA PRO A 222 -7.46 13.25 8.46
C PRO A 222 -8.04 13.72 7.12
N PHE A 223 -7.41 13.36 6.01
CA PHE A 223 -7.85 13.76 4.66
C PHE A 223 -9.12 13.02 4.24
N CYS A 224 -9.26 11.74 4.61
CA CYS A 224 -10.50 11.00 4.43
C CYS A 224 -11.65 11.61 5.23
N LEU A 225 -11.42 11.96 6.50
CA LEU A 225 -12.42 12.61 7.37
C LEU A 225 -12.79 14.01 6.85
N LEU A 226 -11.80 14.84 6.48
CA LEU A 226 -12.02 16.17 5.91
C LEU A 226 -12.86 16.08 4.63
N TRP A 227 -12.55 15.13 3.74
CA TRP A 227 -13.33 14.90 2.54
C TRP A 227 -14.79 14.55 2.86
N LEU A 228 -15.03 13.64 3.80
CA LEU A 228 -16.37 13.27 4.23
C LEU A 228 -17.11 14.44 4.85
N LEU A 229 -16.47 15.18 5.76
CA LEU A 229 -17.06 16.37 6.40
C LEU A 229 -17.36 17.48 5.38
N TYR A 230 -16.55 17.61 4.33
CA TYR A 230 -16.81 18.56 3.25
C TYR A 230 -18.00 18.15 2.36
N ARG A 231 -18.04 16.88 1.95
CA ARG A 231 -18.99 16.35 0.97
C ARG A 231 -20.39 16.09 1.53
N LEU A 232 -20.45 15.62 2.75
CA LEU A 232 -21.70 15.18 3.36
C LEU A 232 -22.56 16.34 3.88
N PRO A 233 -23.90 16.26 3.70
CA PRO A 233 -24.83 17.21 4.33
C PRO A 233 -24.90 17.01 5.85
N ARG A 234 -25.70 17.86 6.53
CA ARG A 234 -26.00 17.73 7.97
C ARG A 234 -24.75 17.65 8.83
N LYS A 235 -23.90 18.65 8.78
CA LYS A 235 -22.56 18.72 9.40
C LYS A 235 -22.51 18.20 10.84
N ARG A 236 -23.48 18.55 11.70
CA ARG A 236 -23.52 18.08 13.11
C ARG A 236 -23.52 16.55 13.20
N GLN A 237 -24.33 15.85 12.38
CA GLN A 237 -24.37 14.38 12.38
C GLN A 237 -23.06 13.77 11.89
N GLN A 238 -22.41 14.42 10.93
CA GLN A 238 -21.12 13.95 10.40
C GLN A 238 -19.98 14.16 11.40
N PHE A 239 -20.01 15.24 12.18
CA PHE A 239 -19.06 15.41 13.29
C PHE A 239 -19.25 14.34 14.37
N VAL A 240 -20.50 14.00 14.74
CA VAL A 240 -20.75 12.86 15.64
C VAL A 240 -20.26 11.55 15.03
N GLY A 241 -20.48 11.34 13.74
CA GLY A 241 -19.97 10.17 13.03
C GLY A 241 -18.44 10.10 13.04
N ALA A 242 -17.76 11.21 12.76
CA ALA A 242 -16.30 11.29 12.84
C ALA A 242 -15.78 11.02 14.26
N ALA A 243 -16.48 11.53 15.29
CA ALA A 243 -16.16 11.24 16.68
C ALA A 243 -16.33 9.75 17.01
N LEU A 244 -17.40 9.09 16.52
CA LEU A 244 -17.59 7.64 16.65
C LEU A 244 -16.47 6.86 15.95
N CYS A 245 -16.03 7.30 14.78
CA CYS A 245 -14.89 6.71 14.06
C CYS A 245 -13.63 6.81 14.92
N MET A 246 -13.31 7.99 15.44
CA MET A 246 -12.13 8.20 16.29
C MET A 246 -12.20 7.40 17.59
N LEU A 247 -13.35 7.38 18.26
CA LEU A 247 -13.56 6.56 19.45
C LEU A 247 -13.33 5.08 19.18
N THR A 248 -13.90 4.57 18.08
CA THR A 248 -13.72 3.16 17.69
C THR A 248 -12.26 2.85 17.37
N LEU A 249 -11.57 3.74 16.66
CA LEU A 249 -10.14 3.60 16.39
C LEU A 249 -9.34 3.48 17.69
N VAL A 250 -9.57 4.39 18.66
CA VAL A 250 -8.90 4.36 19.96
C VAL A 250 -9.23 3.09 20.73
N LEU A 251 -10.49 2.63 20.72
CA LEU A 251 -10.89 1.38 21.38
C LEU A 251 -10.19 0.15 20.75
N VAL A 252 -10.02 0.13 19.44
CA VAL A 252 -9.29 -0.97 18.76
C VAL A 252 -7.80 -0.96 19.11
N MET A 253 -7.22 0.23 19.27
CA MET A 253 -5.81 0.37 19.65
C MET A 253 -5.58 0.17 21.15
N SER A 254 -6.60 0.34 21.99
CA SER A 254 -6.45 0.40 23.45
C SER A 254 -5.80 -0.83 24.08
N PRO A 255 -6.04 -2.09 23.67
CA PRO A 255 -5.34 -3.24 24.24
C PRO A 255 -3.81 -3.14 24.05
N TRP A 256 -3.37 -2.64 22.88
CA TRP A 256 -1.96 -2.45 22.61
C TRP A 256 -1.35 -1.26 23.37
N LEU A 257 -2.10 -0.16 23.49
CA LEU A 257 -1.69 1.01 24.29
C LEU A 257 -1.53 0.64 25.76
N VAL A 258 -2.49 -0.09 26.33
CA VAL A 258 -2.44 -0.59 27.70
C VAL A 258 -1.24 -1.54 27.90
N ARG A 259 -1.05 -2.49 26.99
CA ARG A 259 0.14 -3.37 27.03
C ARG A 259 1.43 -2.58 27.04
N ASN A 260 1.58 -1.60 26.15
CA ASN A 260 2.80 -0.80 26.08
C ASN A 260 3.01 -0.01 27.38
N TYR A 261 1.96 0.59 27.93
CA TYR A 261 2.05 1.31 29.21
C TYR A 261 2.45 0.39 30.37
N LEU A 262 1.84 -0.77 30.49
CA LEU A 262 2.13 -1.74 31.56
C LEU A 262 3.55 -2.32 31.47
N VAL A 263 4.10 -2.44 30.25
CA VAL A 263 5.44 -3.04 30.03
C VAL A 263 6.55 -2.02 30.16
N PHE A 264 6.31 -0.80 29.69
CA PHE A 264 7.38 0.21 29.57
C PHE A 264 7.24 1.37 30.57
N ASP A 265 6.14 1.44 31.33
CA ASP A 265 5.79 2.59 32.18
C ASP A 265 5.84 3.94 31.42
N LYS A 266 5.57 3.89 30.10
CA LYS A 266 5.57 5.03 29.20
C LYS A 266 4.45 4.91 28.16
N PHE A 267 3.93 6.05 27.73
CA PHE A 267 2.93 6.09 26.67
C PHE A 267 3.62 5.94 25.31
N ILE A 268 3.45 4.78 24.70
CA ILE A 268 3.91 4.46 23.33
C ILE A 268 2.68 4.18 22.49
N LEU A 269 2.41 5.04 21.50
CA LEU A 269 1.16 4.96 20.73
C LEU A 269 1.01 3.61 19.99
N VAL A 270 1.96 3.20 19.17
CA VAL A 270 1.97 1.90 18.50
C VAL A 270 3.37 1.29 18.52
N ARG A 271 4.38 2.03 18.04
CA ARG A 271 5.78 1.63 17.96
C ARG A 271 6.70 2.78 18.34
N ASP A 272 7.91 2.48 18.73
CA ASP A 272 8.89 3.46 19.23
C ASP A 272 10.14 3.62 18.35
N ASN A 273 10.30 2.85 17.27
CA ASN A 273 11.54 2.81 16.47
C ASN A 273 11.74 4.00 15.51
N LEU A 274 10.81 4.97 15.45
CA LEU A 274 10.95 6.15 14.58
C LEU A 274 12.28 6.93 14.80
N PRO A 275 12.78 7.13 16.05
CA PRO A 275 14.05 7.80 16.27
C PRO A 275 15.22 7.09 15.58
N LEU A 276 15.28 5.77 15.64
CA LEU A 276 16.31 4.99 14.96
C LEU A 276 16.19 5.10 13.43
N GLU A 277 14.99 4.90 12.87
CA GLU A 277 14.76 5.03 11.43
C GLU A 277 15.12 6.43 10.89
N MET A 278 14.88 7.47 11.68
CA MET A 278 15.33 8.82 11.34
C MET A 278 16.87 8.94 11.43
N TYR A 279 17.49 8.39 12.47
CA TYR A 279 18.93 8.48 12.67
C TYR A 279 19.71 7.75 11.57
N GLU A 280 19.28 6.57 11.18
CA GLU A 280 19.93 5.77 10.13
C GLU A 280 20.09 6.53 8.80
N ALA A 281 19.21 7.50 8.54
CA ALA A 281 19.26 8.32 7.34
C ALA A 281 19.68 9.78 7.59
N ASN A 282 19.90 10.19 8.85
CA ASN A 282 20.23 11.57 9.23
C ASN A 282 21.34 11.57 10.30
N ASN A 283 22.54 11.18 9.89
CA ASN A 283 23.77 11.20 10.70
C ASN A 283 24.95 11.67 9.84
N ASP A 284 26.11 11.85 10.44
CA ASP A 284 27.29 12.39 9.75
C ASP A 284 27.86 11.44 8.67
N GLN A 285 27.60 10.15 8.79
CA GLN A 285 28.05 9.13 7.84
C GLN A 285 27.01 8.85 6.75
N SER A 286 25.76 9.35 6.91
CA SER A 286 24.72 9.13 5.95
C SER A 286 24.81 10.11 4.77
N GLU A 287 24.54 9.60 3.58
CA GLU A 287 24.33 10.38 2.37
C GLU A 287 22.83 10.64 2.12
N GLY A 288 22.05 10.72 3.19
CA GLY A 288 20.59 10.85 3.12
C GLY A 288 19.85 9.54 2.87
N LEU A 289 20.59 8.44 2.78
CA LEU A 289 20.07 7.09 2.58
C LEU A 289 20.40 6.23 3.81
N TRP A 290 19.80 5.03 3.85
CA TRP A 290 19.97 4.11 4.96
C TRP A 290 21.44 3.72 5.19
N THR A 291 21.91 3.95 6.40
CA THR A 291 23.24 3.51 6.86
C THR A 291 23.11 2.23 7.66
N ARG A 292 23.59 1.14 7.08
CA ARG A 292 23.50 -0.20 7.65
C ARG A 292 24.17 -0.34 9.01
N ASN A 293 25.21 0.45 9.24
CA ASN A 293 26.08 0.34 10.43
C ASN A 293 25.44 0.89 11.70
N GLU A 294 24.30 1.56 11.62
CA GLU A 294 23.64 2.14 12.78
C GLU A 294 22.57 1.23 13.41
N HIS A 295 22.15 0.20 12.64
CA HIS A 295 21.12 -0.73 13.10
C HIS A 295 21.71 -1.82 14.00
N PRO A 296 21.15 -2.08 15.21
CA PRO A 296 21.68 -3.08 16.16
C PRO A 296 21.76 -4.50 15.58
N GLY A 297 20.84 -4.88 14.68
CA GLY A 297 20.92 -6.17 13.96
C GLY A 297 22.06 -6.27 12.92
N ASN A 298 22.82 -5.20 12.67
CA ASN A 298 23.92 -5.19 11.70
C ASN A 298 25.27 -4.77 12.30
N ASN A 299 25.27 -4.13 13.48
CA ASN A 299 26.45 -3.61 14.14
C ASN A 299 26.53 -4.12 15.58
N PRO A 300 27.58 -4.89 15.94
CA PRO A 300 27.75 -5.42 17.30
C PRO A 300 27.88 -4.33 18.39
N GLU A 301 28.44 -3.17 18.08
CA GLU A 301 28.54 -2.06 19.03
C GLU A 301 27.15 -1.43 19.27
N ALA A 302 26.37 -1.20 18.22
CA ALA A 302 25.00 -0.73 18.35
C ALA A 302 24.13 -1.75 19.12
N MET A 303 24.35 -3.06 18.90
CA MET A 303 23.69 -4.12 19.66
C MET A 303 24.06 -4.09 21.14
N ARG A 304 25.34 -3.94 21.48
CA ARG A 304 25.78 -3.83 22.87
C ARG A 304 25.11 -2.63 23.56
N LYS A 305 25.11 -1.46 22.93
CA LYS A 305 24.41 -0.28 23.44
C LYS A 305 22.89 -0.51 23.60
N PHE A 306 22.29 -1.20 22.64
CA PHE A 306 20.87 -1.55 22.72
C PHE A 306 20.58 -2.44 23.93
N GLN A 307 21.45 -3.41 24.23
CA GLN A 307 21.33 -4.27 25.41
C GLN A 307 21.57 -3.52 26.72
N GLU A 308 22.56 -2.61 26.74
CA GLU A 308 22.92 -1.81 27.93
C GLU A 308 21.81 -0.78 28.29
N LEU A 309 21.26 -0.09 27.31
CA LEU A 309 20.28 0.98 27.51
C LEU A 309 18.83 0.48 27.53
N GLY A 310 18.59 -0.73 27.03
CA GLY A 310 17.27 -1.21 26.69
C GLY A 310 16.66 -0.47 25.49
N GLU A 311 15.53 -0.97 24.98
CA GLU A 311 14.88 -0.42 23.76
C GLU A 311 14.58 1.06 23.90
N LEU A 312 13.92 1.50 24.97
CA LEU A 312 13.52 2.91 25.14
C LEU A 312 14.74 3.84 25.34
N GLY A 313 15.76 3.40 26.07
CA GLY A 313 16.98 4.19 26.28
C GLY A 313 17.72 4.38 24.96
N PHE A 314 17.86 3.32 24.18
CA PHE A 314 18.49 3.36 22.86
C PHE A 314 17.74 4.28 21.90
N MET A 315 16.41 4.16 21.83
CA MET A 315 15.58 5.03 20.99
C MET A 315 15.65 6.51 21.43
N ALA A 316 15.72 6.77 22.73
CA ALA A 316 15.87 8.12 23.26
C ALA A 316 17.22 8.74 22.86
N GLU A 317 18.33 7.96 22.95
CA GLU A 317 19.66 8.38 22.50
C GLU A 317 19.64 8.71 21.00
N LYS A 318 19.12 7.79 20.15
CA LYS A 318 19.02 8.03 18.72
C LYS A 318 18.18 9.27 18.39
N GLY A 319 17.08 9.48 19.11
CA GLY A 319 16.28 10.69 18.99
C GLY A 319 17.00 11.98 19.37
N GLN A 320 17.92 11.95 20.35
CA GLN A 320 18.76 13.09 20.70
C GLN A 320 19.77 13.37 19.58
N GLN A 321 20.44 12.33 19.07
CA GLN A 321 21.40 12.43 17.98
C GLN A 321 20.76 13.02 16.69
N VAL A 322 19.55 12.59 16.31
CA VAL A 322 18.81 13.19 15.20
C VAL A 322 18.51 14.67 15.44
N ARG A 323 18.02 15.02 16.62
CA ARG A 323 17.70 16.44 16.94
C ARG A 323 18.96 17.32 16.87
N GLN A 324 20.09 16.81 17.35
CA GLN A 324 21.36 17.48 17.26
C GLN A 324 21.78 17.67 15.80
N PHE A 325 21.77 16.60 15.00
CA PHE A 325 22.11 16.64 13.57
C PHE A 325 21.28 17.68 12.82
N VAL A 326 19.95 17.69 13.04
CA VAL A 326 19.04 18.63 12.37
C VAL A 326 19.33 20.08 12.78
N ARG A 327 19.66 20.34 14.05
CA ARG A 327 20.00 21.67 14.55
C ARG A 327 21.32 22.19 13.99
N GLU A 328 22.34 21.33 13.93
CA GLU A 328 23.66 21.67 13.46
C GLU A 328 23.75 21.72 11.94
N ASN A 329 22.95 20.92 11.24
CA ASN A 329 23.00 20.76 9.80
C ASN A 329 21.61 20.94 9.11
N PRO A 330 20.86 22.06 9.31
CA PRO A 330 19.50 22.19 8.77
C PRO A 330 19.47 22.16 7.24
N GLY A 331 20.44 22.75 6.57
CA GLY A 331 20.55 22.73 5.10
C GLY A 331 20.82 21.33 4.55
N ARG A 332 21.62 20.50 5.24
CA ARG A 332 21.90 19.12 4.87
C ARG A 332 20.67 18.25 5.07
N PHE A 333 19.95 18.43 6.18
CA PHE A 333 18.68 17.74 6.43
C PHE A 333 17.62 18.05 5.34
N LEU A 334 17.48 19.33 4.97
CA LEU A 334 16.56 19.76 3.91
C LEU A 334 16.95 19.12 2.56
N ARG A 335 18.23 19.16 2.20
CA ARG A 335 18.74 18.53 0.98
C ARG A 335 18.41 17.04 0.95
N TYR A 336 18.70 16.30 2.03
CA TYR A 336 18.37 14.88 2.15
C TYR A 336 16.87 14.61 2.04
N THR A 337 16.03 15.47 2.61
CA THR A 337 14.58 15.35 2.51
C THR A 337 14.10 15.49 1.06
N VAL A 338 14.66 16.45 0.31
CA VAL A 338 14.35 16.64 -1.12
C VAL A 338 14.85 15.45 -1.96
N GLU A 339 16.09 15.01 -1.73
CA GLU A 339 16.65 13.84 -2.42
C GLU A 339 15.80 12.58 -2.17
N ARG A 340 15.33 12.35 -0.95
CA ARG A 340 14.42 11.23 -0.61
C ARG A 340 13.06 11.37 -1.27
N ALA A 341 12.54 12.59 -1.40
CA ALA A 341 11.32 12.81 -2.16
C ALA A 341 11.50 12.38 -3.62
N VAL A 342 12.63 12.70 -4.25
CA VAL A 342 12.95 12.21 -5.59
C VAL A 342 13.11 10.68 -5.60
N TYR A 343 13.89 10.12 -4.68
CA TYR A 343 14.14 8.68 -4.60
C TYR A 343 12.89 7.84 -4.31
N PHE A 344 11.92 8.38 -3.61
CA PHE A 344 10.63 7.70 -3.42
C PHE A 344 9.97 7.39 -4.77
N TRP A 345 10.09 8.30 -5.74
CA TRP A 345 9.47 8.17 -7.05
C TRP A 345 10.33 7.41 -8.07
N ILE A 346 11.65 7.54 -8.01
CA ILE A 346 12.56 6.91 -8.97
C ILE A 346 13.30 5.68 -8.43
N ALA A 347 13.09 5.31 -7.19
CA ALA A 347 13.80 4.32 -6.37
C ALA A 347 15.20 4.79 -5.90
N PRO A 348 15.62 4.43 -4.66
CA PRO A 348 16.93 4.80 -4.14
C PRO A 348 18.06 4.00 -4.79
N PRO A 349 19.24 4.60 -4.99
CA PRO A 349 20.38 3.96 -5.66
C PRO A 349 20.94 2.75 -4.89
N GLN A 350 20.92 2.79 -3.56
CA GLN A 350 21.46 1.70 -2.72
C GLN A 350 20.80 0.33 -2.92
N ALA A 351 19.54 0.32 -3.29
CA ALA A 351 18.83 -0.94 -3.54
C ALA A 351 19.36 -1.69 -4.78
N THR A 352 20.29 -1.11 -5.51
CA THR A 352 20.76 -1.54 -6.81
C THR A 352 22.21 -2.05 -6.81
N ILE A 353 23.01 -1.75 -5.78
CA ILE A 353 24.40 -2.23 -5.67
C ILE A 353 24.48 -3.77 -5.70
N VAL A 354 23.42 -4.47 -5.27
CA VAL A 354 23.35 -5.94 -5.26
C VAL A 354 22.98 -6.54 -6.62
N ALA A 355 22.43 -5.75 -7.54
CA ALA A 355 21.74 -6.25 -8.74
C ALA A 355 22.45 -5.91 -10.09
N GLY A 356 23.53 -5.14 -10.07
CA GLY A 356 24.24 -4.68 -11.27
C GLY A 356 23.63 -3.44 -11.94
N TYR A 357 24.44 -2.74 -12.74
CA TYR A 357 24.10 -1.45 -13.34
C TYR A 357 22.90 -1.51 -14.30
N ASP A 358 22.80 -2.56 -15.12
CA ASP A 358 21.73 -2.67 -16.12
C ASP A 358 20.35 -2.81 -15.48
N LEU A 359 20.26 -3.57 -14.39
CA LEU A 359 19.01 -3.72 -13.65
C LEU A 359 18.68 -2.43 -12.87
N MET A 360 19.68 -1.65 -12.51
CA MET A 360 19.53 -0.33 -11.87
C MET A 360 18.89 0.66 -12.82
N ILE A 361 19.44 0.84 -14.03
CA ILE A 361 18.92 1.77 -15.03
C ILE A 361 17.48 1.39 -15.40
N SER A 362 17.25 0.10 -15.69
CA SER A 362 15.91 -0.41 -15.98
C SER A 362 14.91 -0.12 -14.87
N ARG A 363 15.31 -0.29 -13.60
CA ARG A 363 14.47 -0.05 -12.44
C ARG A 363 14.14 1.44 -12.28
N HIS A 364 15.14 2.33 -12.30
CA HIS A 364 14.91 3.77 -12.19
C HIS A 364 14.03 4.29 -13.32
N THR A 365 14.27 3.85 -14.55
CA THR A 365 13.47 4.21 -15.71
C THR A 365 12.02 3.78 -15.56
N ASN A 366 11.77 2.54 -15.12
CA ASN A 366 10.42 2.02 -14.92
C ASN A 366 9.68 2.77 -13.80
N PHE A 367 10.36 3.08 -12.69
CA PHE A 367 9.75 3.82 -11.59
C PHE A 367 9.45 5.27 -11.97
N LEU A 368 10.40 5.94 -12.65
CA LEU A 368 10.20 7.30 -13.16
C LEU A 368 9.04 7.34 -14.15
N LEU A 369 9.02 6.43 -15.12
CA LEU A 369 7.95 6.36 -16.11
C LEU A 369 6.58 6.15 -15.45
N ALA A 370 6.48 5.22 -14.50
CA ALA A 370 5.25 4.98 -13.75
C ALA A 370 4.81 6.22 -12.96
N ALA A 371 5.74 6.93 -12.32
CA ALA A 371 5.44 8.15 -11.59
C ALA A 371 4.94 9.26 -12.54
N VAL A 372 5.65 9.54 -13.62
CA VAL A 372 5.27 10.57 -14.61
C VAL A 372 3.89 10.28 -15.20
N LEU A 373 3.64 9.03 -15.60
CA LEU A 373 2.34 8.64 -16.16
C LEU A 373 1.21 8.71 -15.12
N ALA A 374 1.47 8.35 -13.85
CA ALA A 374 0.49 8.47 -12.78
C ALA A 374 0.15 9.94 -12.49
N PHE A 375 1.14 10.83 -12.42
CA PHE A 375 0.91 12.27 -12.25
C PHE A 375 0.20 12.88 -13.47
N ALA A 376 0.53 12.47 -14.69
CA ALA A 376 -0.21 12.87 -15.89
C ALA A 376 -1.67 12.39 -15.84
N GLY A 377 -1.92 11.17 -15.38
CA GLY A 377 -3.26 10.63 -15.14
C GLY A 377 -4.01 11.41 -14.05
N LEU A 378 -3.33 11.80 -12.97
CA LEU A 378 -3.90 12.65 -11.93
C LEU A 378 -4.26 14.03 -12.48
N TRP A 379 -3.35 14.67 -13.24
CA TRP A 379 -3.63 15.94 -13.89
C TRP A 379 -4.88 15.87 -14.79
N LEU A 380 -4.99 14.81 -15.59
CA LEU A 380 -6.16 14.60 -16.43
C LEU A 380 -7.44 14.36 -15.61
N THR A 381 -7.33 13.68 -14.47
CA THR A 381 -8.42 13.48 -13.50
C THR A 381 -8.91 14.81 -12.92
N ILE A 382 -7.98 15.71 -12.58
CA ILE A 382 -8.26 17.09 -12.13
C ILE A 382 -8.94 17.89 -13.23
N ARG A 383 -8.35 17.88 -14.43
CA ARG A 383 -8.87 18.61 -15.61
C ARG A 383 -10.29 18.18 -15.94
N ASN A 384 -10.57 16.89 -15.89
CA ASN A 384 -11.88 16.32 -16.19
C ASN A 384 -12.84 16.36 -14.98
N ARG A 385 -12.47 17.03 -13.87
CA ARG A 385 -13.28 17.22 -12.65
C ARG A 385 -13.90 15.91 -12.12
N LYS A 386 -13.14 14.82 -12.17
CA LYS A 386 -13.63 13.52 -11.73
C LYS A 386 -13.87 13.49 -10.22
N HIS A 387 -14.91 12.72 -9.82
CA HIS A 387 -15.19 12.48 -8.39
C HIS A 387 -13.97 11.82 -7.69
N GLY A 388 -13.71 12.18 -6.44
CA GLY A 388 -12.60 11.59 -5.68
C GLY A 388 -11.20 12.14 -6.01
N THR A 389 -11.06 13.08 -6.93
CA THR A 389 -9.76 13.69 -7.33
C THR A 389 -8.93 14.16 -6.14
N PHE A 390 -9.56 14.81 -5.16
CA PHE A 390 -8.86 15.27 -3.94
C PHE A 390 -8.21 14.12 -3.19
N LEU A 391 -8.92 13.01 -2.98
CA LEU A 391 -8.39 11.84 -2.28
C LEU A 391 -7.23 11.22 -3.05
N LEU A 392 -7.35 11.08 -4.38
CA LEU A 392 -6.25 10.57 -5.22
C LEU A 392 -5.02 11.47 -5.18
N ALA A 393 -5.22 12.80 -5.16
CA ALA A 393 -4.12 13.74 -4.97
C ALA A 393 -3.46 13.55 -3.59
N CYS A 394 -4.24 13.37 -2.51
CA CYS A 394 -3.69 13.09 -1.18
C CYS A 394 -2.89 11.77 -1.16
N PHE A 395 -3.35 10.72 -1.84
CA PHE A 395 -2.61 9.45 -1.94
C PHE A 395 -1.23 9.62 -2.59
N LEU A 396 -1.13 10.45 -3.62
CA LEU A 396 0.15 10.68 -4.28
C LEU A 396 1.03 11.72 -3.57
N LEU A 397 0.45 12.72 -2.92
CA LEU A 397 1.20 13.88 -2.40
C LEU A 397 1.42 13.83 -0.89
N ILE A 398 0.47 13.29 -0.13
CA ILE A 398 0.50 13.30 1.36
C ILE A 398 1.02 11.99 1.91
N TYR A 399 0.54 10.86 1.36
CA TYR A 399 0.99 9.54 1.83
C TYR A 399 2.52 9.38 1.87
N PRO A 400 3.30 9.88 0.88
CA PRO A 400 4.75 9.74 0.89
C PRO A 400 5.49 10.60 1.92
N LEU A 401 4.87 11.65 2.48
CA LEU A 401 5.57 12.64 3.31
C LEU A 401 6.33 12.06 4.51
N PRO A 402 5.78 11.09 5.29
CA PRO A 402 6.53 10.48 6.38
C PRO A 402 7.85 9.81 5.91
N TYR A 403 7.83 9.23 4.71
CA TYR A 403 8.99 8.53 4.15
C TYR A 403 10.08 9.46 3.62
N TYR A 404 9.76 10.75 3.37
CA TYR A 404 10.78 11.75 3.03
C TYR A 404 11.65 12.16 4.22
N LEU A 405 11.13 11.96 5.44
CA LEU A 405 11.85 12.27 6.69
C LEU A 405 12.77 11.12 7.15
N VAL A 406 12.43 9.89 6.77
CA VAL A 406 13.18 8.68 7.10
C VAL A 406 13.93 8.18 5.86
N MET A 407 13.64 7.00 5.36
CA MET A 407 14.32 6.43 4.18
C MET A 407 13.30 5.93 3.15
N PRO A 408 13.52 6.15 1.85
CA PRO A 408 12.57 5.79 0.81
C PRO A 408 12.78 4.37 0.29
N PHE A 409 12.51 3.34 1.11
CA PHE A 409 12.52 1.98 0.59
C PHE A 409 11.45 1.77 -0.49
N VAL A 410 11.79 0.98 -1.51
CA VAL A 410 10.90 0.69 -2.65
C VAL A 410 9.54 0.16 -2.22
N ARG A 411 9.49 -0.65 -1.15
CA ARG A 411 8.26 -1.21 -0.60
C ARG A 411 7.25 -0.16 -0.09
N TYR A 412 7.73 1.02 0.28
CA TYR A 412 6.87 2.08 0.84
C TYR A 412 5.95 2.72 -0.20
N LYS A 413 6.27 2.59 -1.50
CA LYS A 413 5.40 3.04 -2.58
C LYS A 413 4.29 2.02 -2.89
N HIS A 414 4.51 0.74 -2.62
CA HIS A 414 3.57 -0.33 -2.98
C HIS A 414 2.13 -0.10 -2.51
N PRO A 415 1.85 0.44 -1.30
CA PRO A 415 0.48 0.71 -0.86
C PRO A 415 -0.33 1.67 -1.74
N ILE A 416 0.31 2.53 -2.53
CA ILE A 416 -0.35 3.47 -3.45
C ILE A 416 -0.22 3.06 -4.94
N GLU A 417 0.49 1.99 -5.25
CA GLU A 417 0.65 1.53 -6.63
C GLU A 417 -0.67 1.12 -7.31
N PRO A 418 -1.70 0.55 -6.62
CA PRO A 418 -2.99 0.30 -7.25
C PRO A 418 -3.62 1.57 -7.82
N GLU A 419 -3.61 2.66 -7.06
CA GLU A 419 -4.15 3.95 -7.47
C GLU A 419 -3.32 4.59 -8.59
N MET A 420 -1.99 4.41 -8.56
CA MET A 420 -1.12 4.83 -9.67
C MET A 420 -1.46 4.06 -10.95
N ILE A 421 -1.62 2.74 -10.90
CA ILE A 421 -2.02 1.92 -12.05
C ILE A 421 -3.37 2.37 -12.59
N MET A 422 -4.34 2.65 -11.73
CA MET A 422 -5.65 3.15 -12.14
C MET A 422 -5.54 4.48 -12.90
N LEU A 423 -4.73 5.41 -12.42
CA LEU A 423 -4.47 6.70 -13.06
C LEU A 423 -3.79 6.54 -14.42
N ILE A 424 -2.81 5.64 -14.52
CA ILE A 424 -2.11 5.32 -15.76
C ILE A 424 -3.07 4.69 -16.77
N VAL A 425 -3.89 3.73 -16.35
CA VAL A 425 -4.90 3.11 -17.23
C VAL A 425 -5.91 4.16 -17.71
N TYR A 426 -6.35 5.07 -16.84
CA TYR A 426 -7.24 6.15 -17.23
C TYR A 426 -6.59 7.09 -18.24
N LEU A 427 -5.31 7.46 -18.05
CA LEU A 427 -4.57 8.27 -19.01
C LEU A 427 -4.57 7.65 -20.40
N PHE A 428 -4.20 6.36 -20.51
CA PHE A 428 -4.20 5.66 -21.80
C PHE A 428 -5.61 5.46 -22.37
N TRP A 429 -6.61 5.30 -21.50
CA TRP A 429 -8.01 5.19 -21.93
C TRP A 429 -8.51 6.46 -22.60
N GLU A 430 -8.18 7.63 -22.06
CA GLU A 430 -8.54 8.92 -22.66
C GLU A 430 -7.68 9.25 -23.89
N ALA A 431 -6.39 8.92 -23.87
CA ALA A 431 -5.49 9.13 -25.00
C ALA A 431 -5.97 8.45 -26.29
N ARG A 432 -6.63 7.29 -26.19
CA ARG A 432 -7.25 6.61 -27.36
C ARG A 432 -8.35 7.42 -28.06
N ARG A 433 -8.94 8.37 -27.36
CA ARG A 433 -9.98 9.26 -27.92
C ARG A 433 -9.40 10.44 -28.69
N ILE A 434 -8.10 10.68 -28.53
CA ILE A 434 -7.39 11.75 -29.22
C ILE A 434 -7.02 11.19 -30.61
N GLN A 435 -7.72 11.65 -31.65
CA GLN A 435 -7.29 11.41 -33.02
C GLN A 435 -6.02 12.22 -33.25
N VAL A 436 -4.86 11.59 -33.17
CA VAL A 436 -3.59 12.21 -33.56
C VAL A 436 -3.60 12.29 -35.09
N HIS A 437 -3.93 13.45 -35.62
CA HIS A 437 -3.66 13.74 -37.04
C HIS A 437 -2.14 13.91 -37.14
N TRP A 438 -1.45 12.84 -37.46
CA TRP A 438 -0.07 12.93 -37.87
C TRP A 438 -0.02 13.79 -39.13
N PRO A 439 0.75 14.90 -39.15
CA PRO A 439 1.02 15.58 -40.40
C PRO A 439 1.58 14.51 -41.35
N SER A 440 0.93 14.32 -42.50
CA SER A 440 1.46 13.45 -43.53
C SER A 440 2.80 14.05 -43.96
N TRP A 441 3.89 13.61 -43.35
CA TRP A 441 5.21 13.83 -43.91
C TRP A 441 5.23 13.11 -45.23
N LYS A 442 4.88 13.83 -46.33
CA LYS A 442 5.27 13.42 -47.68
C LYS A 442 6.79 13.36 -47.66
N MET A 443 7.33 12.16 -47.43
CA MET A 443 8.72 11.91 -47.74
C MET A 443 8.88 12.26 -49.24
N SER A 444 9.45 13.44 -49.49
CA SER A 444 9.91 13.81 -50.81
C SER A 444 10.95 12.76 -51.20
N THR A 445 10.60 11.86 -52.08
CA THR A 445 11.48 10.95 -52.78
C THR A 445 12.44 11.74 -53.66
N ARG A 446 13.36 12.48 -53.04
CA ARG A 446 14.50 13.11 -53.67
C ARG A 446 15.75 12.94 -52.80
N PHE A 447 16.07 11.69 -52.50
CA PHE A 447 17.43 11.26 -52.21
C PHE A 447 17.67 9.99 -53.03
N VAL A 448 17.78 10.21 -54.36
CA VAL A 448 18.34 9.23 -55.27
C VAL A 448 19.70 9.79 -55.70
N PHE A 449 20.72 9.01 -55.39
CA PHE A 449 22.06 9.01 -55.97
C PHE A 449 22.94 10.28 -55.83
N PHE A 450 23.90 10.21 -54.93
CA PHE A 450 25.29 10.49 -55.29
C PHE A 450 26.18 9.58 -54.45
N ILE A 451 26.80 8.62 -55.20
CA ILE A 451 27.93 7.68 -54.93
C ILE A 451 27.66 6.56 -53.94
#